data_4a968882703afcbcfa1ad6aaca99341a
#
_entry.id   4a968882703afcbcfa1ad6aaca99341a
#
_cell.length_a   1.000
_cell.length_b   1.000
_cell.length_c   1.000
_cell.angle_alpha   90.00
_cell.angle_beta   90.00
_cell.angle_gamma   90.00
#
_symmetry.space_group_name_H-M   'P 1'
#
loop_
_entity.id
_entity.type
_entity.pdbx_description
1 polymer ?
#
loop_
_entity_poly.entity_id
_entity_poly.type
_entity_poly.pdbx_seq_one_letter_code
_entity_poly.pdbx_strand_id
1 'polypeptide(L)'
;MRLTEYSHGAGWACKLSQKELAQVLTHFKQQNNSDTSQILVGLDSPDDGGVIDIGNGSRVGQTVDFFTPILDNPFDWGKVAAANALSDIYAMGWTPISSLQLVSWPREDLSFER
;
A
#
# COMPACT_ATOMS: atom_id res chain seq x y z
N MET A 1 -10.84 -20.12 15.86
CA MET A 1 -11.15 -18.74 15.45
C MET A 1 -10.52 -18.52 14.09
N ARG A 2 -11.22 -17.94 13.17
CA ARG A 2 -10.77 -17.71 11.80
C ARG A 2 -10.53 -16.23 11.60
N LEU A 3 -9.31 -15.82 11.22
CA LEU A 3 -8.99 -14.43 10.93
C LEU A 3 -9.83 -13.88 9.77
N THR A 4 -10.22 -14.75 8.84
CA THR A 4 -11.08 -14.40 7.70
C THR A 4 -12.49 -13.93 8.09
N GLU A 5 -12.97 -14.25 9.29
CA GLU A 5 -14.27 -13.77 9.81
C GLU A 5 -14.27 -12.26 10.08
N TYR A 6 -13.09 -11.65 10.23
CA TYR A 6 -12.92 -10.21 10.43
C TYR A 6 -12.69 -9.44 9.12
N SER A 7 -12.74 -10.13 7.99
CA SER A 7 -12.56 -9.52 6.67
C SER A 7 -13.91 -9.16 6.06
N HIS A 8 -14.10 -7.88 5.74
CA HIS A 8 -15.29 -7.39 5.03
C HIS A 8 -15.17 -7.51 3.51
N GLY A 9 -14.07 -8.03 3.01
CA GLY A 9 -13.78 -8.24 1.61
C GLY A 9 -12.33 -8.64 1.39
N ALA A 10 -11.99 -9.20 0.23
CA ALA A 10 -10.66 -9.71 -0.05
C ALA A 10 -10.08 -9.15 -1.34
N GLY A 11 -8.81 -8.76 -1.27
CA GLY A 11 -7.98 -8.42 -2.43
C GLY A 11 -8.46 -7.22 -3.24
N TRP A 12 -8.19 -7.25 -4.52
CA TRP A 12 -8.47 -6.18 -5.49
C TRP A 12 -9.94 -5.74 -5.54
N ALA A 13 -10.87 -6.64 -5.32
CA ALA A 13 -12.30 -6.36 -5.34
C ALA A 13 -12.76 -5.35 -4.27
N CYS A 14 -11.96 -5.11 -3.25
CA CYS A 14 -12.23 -4.16 -2.18
C CYS A 14 -11.56 -2.80 -2.39
N LYS A 15 -10.73 -2.65 -3.43
CA LYS A 15 -10.11 -1.37 -3.80
C LYS A 15 -11.12 -0.53 -4.59
N LEU A 16 -11.01 0.78 -4.46
CA LEU A 16 -11.75 1.71 -5.30
C LEU A 16 -11.39 1.48 -6.78
N SER A 17 -12.37 1.54 -7.67
CA SER A 17 -12.10 1.54 -9.10
C SER A 17 -11.22 2.75 -9.46
N GLN A 18 -10.46 2.66 -10.56
CA GLN A 18 -9.63 3.78 -11.03
C GLN A 18 -10.45 5.08 -11.20
N LYS A 19 -11.71 4.97 -11.61
CA LYS A 19 -12.61 6.11 -11.79
C LYS A 19 -12.98 6.76 -10.46
N GLU A 20 -13.33 5.96 -9.46
CA GLU A 20 -13.65 6.45 -8.10
C GLU A 20 -12.41 7.05 -7.43
N LEU A 21 -11.25 6.40 -7.57
CA LEU A 21 -9.98 6.92 -7.08
C LEU A 21 -9.64 8.26 -7.72
N ALA A 22 -9.79 8.41 -9.04
CA ALA A 22 -9.56 9.66 -9.74
C ALA A 22 -10.45 10.80 -9.23
N GLN A 23 -11.72 10.52 -8.88
CA GLN A 23 -12.63 11.51 -8.29
C GLN A 23 -12.15 11.96 -6.91
N VAL A 24 -11.75 11.03 -6.06
CA VAL A 24 -11.20 11.34 -4.73
C VAL A 24 -9.92 12.17 -4.85
N LEU A 25 -9.00 11.77 -5.71
CA LEU A 25 -7.73 12.45 -5.92
C LEU A 25 -7.88 13.87 -6.47
N THR A 26 -8.96 14.17 -7.22
CA THR A 26 -9.23 15.52 -7.71
C THR A 26 -9.38 16.52 -6.55
N HIS A 27 -10.03 16.13 -5.46
CA HIS A 27 -10.16 16.97 -4.27
C HIS A 27 -8.83 17.20 -3.57
N PHE A 28 -7.96 16.19 -3.51
CA PHE A 28 -6.63 16.32 -2.92
C PHE A 28 -5.70 17.22 -3.75
N LYS A 29 -5.75 17.11 -5.07
CA LYS A 29 -4.93 17.97 -5.98
C LYS A 29 -5.28 19.46 -5.82
N GLN A 30 -6.54 19.79 -5.61
CA GLN A 30 -7.00 21.18 -5.42
C GLN A 30 -6.53 21.81 -4.10
N GLN A 31 -6.23 21.00 -3.10
CA GLN A 31 -5.83 21.46 -1.76
C GLN A 31 -4.31 21.53 -1.56
N ASN A 32 -3.52 20.84 -2.39
CA ASN A 32 -2.08 20.78 -2.26
C ASN A 32 -1.37 21.79 -3.18
N ASN A 33 -1.05 22.95 -2.63
CA ASN A 33 -0.12 23.92 -3.20
C ASN A 33 1.34 23.67 -2.75
N SER A 34 1.69 22.43 -2.40
CA SER A 34 3.04 22.08 -1.98
C SER A 34 3.99 21.99 -3.19
N ASP A 35 5.26 22.35 -2.98
CA ASP A 35 6.30 22.15 -3.96
C ASP A 35 6.46 20.65 -4.25
N THR A 36 6.11 20.24 -5.45
CA THR A 36 6.17 18.85 -5.92
C THR A 36 7.35 18.60 -6.85
N SER A 37 8.31 19.54 -6.91
CA SER A 37 9.46 19.47 -7.83
C SER A 37 10.32 18.21 -7.66
N GLN A 38 10.32 17.62 -6.46
CA GLN A 38 11.03 16.37 -6.15
C GLN A 38 10.22 15.11 -6.48
N ILE A 39 8.93 15.23 -6.78
CA ILE A 39 8.07 14.08 -7.09
C ILE A 39 8.20 13.77 -8.58
N LEU A 40 8.81 12.64 -8.92
CA LEU A 40 9.00 12.19 -10.30
C LEU A 40 7.82 11.33 -10.79
N VAL A 41 7.27 10.49 -9.93
CA VAL A 41 6.06 9.72 -10.17
C VAL A 41 5.14 9.90 -8.96
N GLY A 42 3.97 10.43 -9.20
CA GLY A 42 3.03 10.78 -8.14
C GLY A 42 1.60 10.88 -8.67
N LEU A 43 0.79 11.70 -8.02
CA LEU A 43 -0.65 11.80 -8.30
C LEU A 43 -1.01 12.30 -9.72
N ASP A 44 -0.07 12.96 -10.42
CA ASP A 44 -0.32 13.47 -11.78
C ASP A 44 -0.16 12.39 -12.85
N SER A 45 0.69 11.41 -12.59
CA SER A 45 0.88 10.21 -13.41
C SER A 45 0.95 9.01 -12.48
N PRO A 46 -0.18 8.54 -11.95
CA PRO A 46 -0.19 7.45 -10.99
C PRO A 46 0.29 6.15 -11.64
N ASP A 47 1.11 5.42 -10.90
CA ASP A 47 1.67 4.12 -11.24
C ASP A 47 1.65 3.22 -9.99
N ASP A 48 2.22 2.04 -10.06
CA ASP A 48 2.26 1.06 -8.97
C ASP A 48 3.03 1.56 -7.73
N GLY A 49 3.78 2.66 -7.85
CA GLY A 49 4.48 3.28 -6.73
C GLY A 49 4.81 4.74 -6.99
N GLY A 50 5.11 5.47 -5.92
CA GLY A 50 5.59 6.85 -5.97
C GLY A 50 7.11 6.93 -6.04
N VAL A 51 7.66 7.88 -6.79
CA VAL A 51 9.11 8.13 -6.91
C VAL A 51 9.43 9.55 -6.50
N ILE A 52 10.38 9.68 -5.59
CA ILE A 52 10.92 10.98 -5.18
C ILE A 52 12.42 11.07 -5.49
N ASP A 53 12.85 12.25 -5.91
CA ASP A 53 14.26 12.61 -6.05
C ASP A 53 14.75 13.16 -4.70
N ILE A 54 15.74 12.50 -4.11
CA ILE A 54 16.34 12.93 -2.84
C ILE A 54 17.62 13.69 -3.02
N GLY A 55 17.97 14.06 -4.25
CA GLY A 55 19.17 14.77 -4.60
C GLY A 55 20.37 13.87 -4.89
N ASN A 56 21.46 14.48 -5.39
CA ASN A 56 22.72 13.81 -5.73
C ASN A 56 22.57 12.64 -6.73
N GLY A 57 21.54 12.67 -7.58
CA GLY A 57 21.25 11.60 -8.53
C GLY A 57 20.59 10.36 -7.90
N SER A 58 20.23 10.42 -6.62
CA SER A 58 19.57 9.34 -5.91
C SER A 58 18.06 9.50 -5.93
N ARG A 59 17.35 8.41 -6.13
CA ARG A 59 15.89 8.34 -6.17
C ARG A 59 15.39 7.25 -5.23
N VAL A 60 14.25 7.51 -4.59
CA VAL A 60 13.57 6.53 -3.74
C VAL A 60 12.19 6.28 -4.29
N GLY A 61 11.90 5.01 -4.55
CA GLY A 61 10.56 4.53 -4.84
C GLY A 61 9.91 3.98 -3.58
N GLN A 62 8.61 4.19 -3.44
CA GLN A 62 7.84 3.66 -2.32
C GLN A 62 6.44 3.25 -2.78
N THR A 63 5.95 2.18 -2.20
CA THR A 63 4.57 1.72 -2.34
C THR A 63 4.03 1.33 -0.98
N VAL A 64 2.73 1.34 -0.83
CA VAL A 64 2.03 0.80 0.33
C VAL A 64 0.79 0.06 -0.13
N ASP A 65 0.63 -1.16 0.33
CA ASP A 65 -0.56 -1.94 0.10
C ASP A 65 -0.94 -2.70 1.38
N PHE A 66 -2.21 -2.70 1.71
CA PHE A 66 -2.72 -3.41 2.87
C PHE A 66 -4.11 -3.98 2.58
N PHE A 67 -4.45 -5.06 3.28
CA PHE A 67 -5.74 -5.72 3.15
C PHE A 67 -6.09 -6.47 4.44
N THR A 68 -7.37 -6.75 4.59
CA THR A 68 -7.90 -7.57 5.69
C THR A 68 -7.48 -9.02 5.52
N PRO A 69 -7.51 -9.85 6.59
CA PRO A 69 -7.08 -11.25 6.53
C PRO A 69 -7.81 -12.05 5.47
N ILE A 70 -7.05 -12.67 4.55
CA ILE A 70 -7.55 -13.59 3.53
C ILE A 70 -7.22 -15.04 3.85
N LEU A 71 -6.41 -15.27 4.87
CA LEU A 71 -6.00 -16.57 5.38
C LEU A 71 -6.14 -16.59 6.90
N ASP A 72 -6.47 -17.74 7.46
CA ASP A 72 -6.60 -17.90 8.91
C ASP A 72 -5.25 -18.10 9.62
N ASN A 73 -4.24 -18.58 8.90
CA ASN A 73 -2.89 -18.72 9.43
C ASN A 73 -2.18 -17.36 9.35
N PRO A 74 -1.78 -16.73 10.48
CA PRO A 74 -1.17 -15.42 10.47
C PRO A 74 0.18 -15.36 9.77
N PHE A 75 0.96 -16.45 9.83
CA PHE A 75 2.26 -16.52 9.15
C PHE A 75 2.10 -16.54 7.62
N ASP A 76 1.16 -17.33 7.11
CA ASP A 76 0.89 -17.41 5.68
C ASP A 76 0.24 -16.11 5.18
N TRP A 77 -0.63 -15.50 5.98
CA TRP A 77 -1.17 -14.18 5.66
C TRP A 77 -0.06 -13.12 5.56
N GLY A 78 0.89 -13.12 6.49
CA GLY A 78 2.07 -12.24 6.44
C GLY A 78 2.92 -12.44 5.19
N LYS A 79 3.13 -13.69 4.75
CA LYS A 79 3.83 -13.99 3.48
C LYS A 79 3.09 -13.39 2.28
N VAL A 80 1.76 -13.56 2.23
CA VAL A 80 0.95 -13.01 1.14
C VAL A 80 1.00 -11.48 1.15
N ALA A 81 0.91 -10.84 2.33
CA ALA A 81 1.03 -9.40 2.47
C ALA A 81 2.38 -8.88 1.96
N ALA A 82 3.47 -9.54 2.33
CA ALA A 82 4.81 -9.20 1.84
C ALA A 82 4.93 -9.39 0.32
N ALA A 83 4.47 -10.51 -0.22
CA ALA A 83 4.52 -10.78 -1.64
C ALA A 83 3.69 -9.76 -2.44
N ASN A 84 2.52 -9.37 -1.93
CA ASN A 84 1.67 -8.38 -2.56
C ASN A 84 2.34 -6.99 -2.61
N ALA A 85 2.90 -6.52 -1.50
CA ALA A 85 3.61 -5.23 -1.47
C ALA A 85 4.88 -5.24 -2.34
N LEU A 86 5.62 -6.35 -2.38
CA LEU A 86 6.81 -6.50 -3.21
C LEU A 86 6.49 -6.57 -4.70
N SER A 87 5.29 -7.01 -5.09
CA SER A 87 4.89 -7.08 -6.50
C SER A 87 4.93 -5.72 -7.18
N ASP A 88 4.49 -4.66 -6.50
CA ASP A 88 4.52 -3.29 -7.01
C ASP A 88 5.97 -2.80 -7.20
N ILE A 89 6.86 -3.14 -6.27
CA ILE A 89 8.29 -2.81 -6.36
C ILE A 89 8.91 -3.47 -7.60
N TYR A 90 8.60 -4.74 -7.83
CA TYR A 90 9.11 -5.46 -8.99
C TYR A 90 8.45 -5.01 -10.30
N ALA A 91 7.16 -4.64 -10.29
CA ALA A 91 6.47 -4.08 -11.45
C ALA A 91 7.13 -2.79 -11.93
N MET A 92 7.62 -1.96 -10.99
CA MET A 92 8.38 -0.74 -11.28
C MET A 92 9.85 -1.01 -11.67
N GLY A 93 10.29 -2.27 -11.70
CA GLY A 93 11.68 -2.64 -11.99
C GLY A 93 12.67 -2.31 -10.87
N TRP A 94 12.21 -2.15 -9.64
CA TRP A 94 13.02 -1.74 -8.50
C TRP A 94 13.54 -2.91 -7.69
N THR A 95 14.59 -2.64 -6.90
CA THR A 95 15.10 -3.57 -5.91
C THR A 95 14.67 -3.12 -4.52
N PRO A 96 13.97 -3.97 -3.74
CA PRO A 96 13.55 -3.63 -2.39
C PRO A 96 14.78 -3.47 -1.47
N ILE A 97 14.80 -2.39 -0.68
CA ILE A 97 15.88 -2.08 0.27
C ILE A 97 15.40 -2.01 1.70
N SER A 98 14.13 -1.72 1.91
CA SER A 98 13.51 -1.66 3.24
C SER A 98 12.01 -1.89 3.13
N SER A 99 11.40 -2.24 4.25
CA SER A 99 9.95 -2.35 4.37
C SER A 99 9.46 -1.74 5.67
N LEU A 100 8.27 -1.14 5.61
CA LEU A 100 7.52 -0.71 6.78
C LEU A 100 6.36 -1.65 6.99
N GLN A 101 6.21 -2.17 8.20
CA GLN A 101 5.13 -3.08 8.53
C GLN A 101 4.01 -2.33 9.25
N LEU A 102 2.82 -2.33 8.65
CA LEU A 102 1.61 -1.74 9.20
C LEU A 102 0.67 -2.86 9.65
N VAL A 103 0.30 -2.86 10.91
CA VAL A 103 -0.62 -3.85 11.47
C VAL A 103 -1.74 -3.13 12.23
N SER A 104 -2.96 -3.33 11.79
CA SER A 104 -4.15 -2.96 12.56
C SER A 104 -4.68 -4.20 13.28
N TRP A 105 -4.81 -4.12 14.59
CA TRP A 105 -5.17 -5.26 15.43
C TRP A 105 -6.43 -4.98 16.25
N PRO A 106 -7.49 -5.80 16.13
CA PRO A 106 -8.72 -5.65 16.93
C PRO A 106 -8.51 -6.17 18.35
N ARG A 107 -7.96 -5.32 19.23
CA ARG A 107 -7.54 -5.68 20.59
C ARG A 107 -8.67 -6.20 21.47
N GLU A 108 -9.89 -5.78 21.20
CA GLU A 108 -11.06 -6.18 21.98
C GLU A 108 -11.49 -7.62 21.67
N ASP A 109 -11.20 -8.10 20.45
CA ASP A 109 -11.62 -9.41 19.96
C ASP A 109 -10.50 -10.44 19.94
N LEU A 110 -9.23 -9.98 19.85
CA LEU A 110 -8.06 -10.84 19.65
C LEU A 110 -6.94 -10.54 20.64
N SER A 111 -6.48 -11.59 21.35
CA SER A 111 -5.26 -11.49 22.17
C SER A 111 -3.99 -11.51 21.30
N PHE A 112 -2.90 -10.93 21.81
CA PHE A 112 -1.60 -10.95 21.12
C PHE A 112 -0.84 -12.29 21.20
N GLU A 113 -1.33 -13.25 21.99
CA GLU A 113 -0.65 -14.51 22.30
C GLU A 113 -0.90 -15.63 21.27
N ARG A 114 -1.23 -15.29 20.02
CA ARG A 114 -1.50 -16.29 18.98
C ARG A 114 -0.73 -16.04 17.71
#